data_18914cbaac07a1ad1e5e6f0134ed06c9
#
_entry.id   18914cbaac07a1ad1e5e6f0134ed06c9
#
_cell.length_a   1.000
_cell.length_b   1.000
_cell.length_c   1.000
_cell.angle_alpha   90.00
_cell.angle_beta   90.00
_cell.angle_gamma   90.00
#
_symmetry.space_group_name_H-M   'P 1'
#
loop_
_entity.id
_entity.type
_entity.pdbx_description
1 polymer ?
#
loop_
_entity_poly.entity_id
_entity_poly.type
_entity_poly.pdbx_seq_one_letter_code
_entity_poly.pdbx_strand_id
1 'polypeptide(L)'
;MSIKRKLIALSLFTVLVVIISPWVDFAAAGSTEIQQMIIHELRIPRVLFAFTAGCGLALCGMVFQAMFRNPLATPFTLGVASGASLGAAISVYAGISFTIFGLSATSLSAFAGALIAISFVYSISRFRFGFSGETLLLTGVAISFFFSSLILFIQYLSNVADSFQIIRWLMG
;
A
#
# COMPACT_ATOMS: atom_id res chain seq x y z
N MET A 1 10.29 32.93 2.58
CA MET A 1 11.32 31.90 2.77
C MET A 1 11.59 31.24 1.43
N SER A 2 12.83 31.26 0.93
CA SER A 2 13.20 30.70 -0.37
C SER A 2 12.84 29.21 -0.46
N ILE A 3 12.40 28.71 -1.62
CA ILE A 3 12.06 27.30 -1.88
C ILE A 3 13.19 26.39 -1.45
N LYS A 4 14.45 26.78 -1.69
CA LYS A 4 15.63 26.03 -1.26
C LYS A 4 15.69 25.82 0.27
N ARG A 5 15.36 26.84 1.06
CA ARG A 5 15.34 26.72 2.54
C ARG A 5 14.23 25.78 3.02
N LYS A 6 13.06 25.79 2.36
CA LYS A 6 11.96 24.84 2.67
C LYS A 6 12.36 23.40 2.38
N LEU A 7 13.01 23.16 1.23
CA LEU A 7 13.47 21.82 0.86
C LEU A 7 14.55 21.30 1.81
N ILE A 8 15.53 22.16 2.18
CA ILE A 8 16.58 21.79 3.15
C ILE A 8 15.97 21.48 4.51
N ALA A 9 15.05 22.32 4.99
CA ALA A 9 14.38 22.09 6.27
C ALA A 9 13.58 20.77 6.26
N LEU A 10 12.86 20.47 5.17
CA LEU A 10 12.10 19.24 5.01
C LEU A 10 13.02 18.00 4.99
N SER A 11 14.12 18.05 4.23
CA SER A 11 15.07 16.94 4.16
C SER A 11 15.75 16.69 5.50
N LEU A 12 16.16 17.74 6.22
CA LEU A 12 16.72 17.62 7.57
C LEU A 12 15.71 17.02 8.55
N PHE A 13 14.46 17.47 8.50
CA PHE A 13 13.37 16.91 9.33
C PHE A 13 13.15 15.44 9.03
N THR A 14 13.11 15.04 7.75
CA THR A 14 12.95 13.63 7.35
C THR A 14 14.09 12.76 7.86
N VAL A 15 15.34 13.20 7.70
CA VAL A 15 16.52 12.48 8.21
C VAL A 15 16.45 12.34 9.72
N LEU A 16 16.09 13.39 10.43
CA LEU A 16 15.96 13.39 11.88
C LEU A 16 14.87 12.40 12.33
N VAL A 17 13.72 12.38 11.68
CA VAL A 17 12.63 11.43 11.99
C VAL A 17 13.07 9.99 11.74
N VAL A 18 13.74 9.70 10.62
CA VAL A 18 14.25 8.36 10.31
C VAL A 18 15.26 7.87 11.35
N ILE A 19 16.15 8.76 11.81
CA ILE A 19 17.17 8.41 12.82
C ILE A 19 16.55 8.21 14.21
N ILE A 20 15.58 9.02 14.60
CA ILE A 20 15.00 8.98 15.95
C ILE A 20 13.92 7.87 16.06
N SER A 21 13.17 7.60 15.00
CA SER A 21 12.02 6.68 15.01
C SER A 21 12.30 5.29 15.60
N PRO A 22 13.43 4.60 15.35
CA PRO A 22 13.72 3.29 15.96
C PRO A 22 13.86 3.34 17.49
N TRP A 23 14.23 4.49 18.03
CA TRP A 23 14.55 4.67 19.45
C TRP A 23 13.35 5.14 20.30
N VAL A 24 12.26 5.55 19.65
CA VAL A 24 11.04 5.96 20.34
C VAL A 24 10.32 4.70 20.85
N ASP A 25 10.38 4.50 22.17
CA ASP A 25 9.76 3.35 22.83
C ASP A 25 8.52 3.77 23.62
N PHE A 26 7.37 3.21 23.24
CA PHE A 26 6.11 3.38 23.97
C PHE A 26 5.80 2.21 24.91
N ALA A 27 6.62 1.15 24.89
CA ALA A 27 6.43 -0.04 25.71
C ALA A 27 7.79 -0.57 26.20
N ALA A 28 8.30 0.02 27.25
CA ALA A 28 9.50 -0.48 27.95
C ALA A 28 9.15 -1.74 28.77
N ALA A 29 9.09 -2.89 28.12
CA ALA A 29 8.93 -4.17 28.80
C ALA A 29 9.99 -5.16 28.28
N GLY A 30 10.99 -5.43 29.09
CA GLY A 30 11.98 -6.48 28.81
C GLY A 30 13.40 -6.14 29.26
N SER A 31 14.27 -7.17 29.30
CA SER A 31 15.70 -6.98 29.56
C SER A 31 16.38 -6.18 28.44
N THR A 32 17.49 -5.55 28.73
CA THR A 32 18.27 -4.74 27.79
C THR A 32 18.67 -5.50 26.52
N GLU A 33 18.92 -6.80 26.61
CA GLU A 33 19.27 -7.67 25.47
C GLU A 33 18.08 -7.84 24.51
N ILE A 34 16.87 -8.07 25.04
CA ILE A 34 15.65 -8.18 24.24
C ILE A 34 15.35 -6.86 23.54
N GLN A 35 15.53 -5.73 24.21
CA GLN A 35 15.33 -4.41 23.61
C GLN A 35 16.30 -4.15 22.45
N GLN A 36 17.56 -4.51 22.57
CA GLN A 36 18.54 -4.38 21.49
C GLN A 36 18.17 -5.26 20.28
N MET A 37 17.77 -6.50 20.50
CA MET A 37 17.30 -7.39 19.45
C MET A 37 16.08 -6.81 18.71
N ILE A 38 15.09 -6.29 19.45
CA ILE A 38 13.89 -5.67 18.86
C ILE A 38 14.27 -4.45 18.01
N ILE A 39 15.20 -3.62 18.48
CA ILE A 39 15.63 -2.44 17.72
C ILE A 39 16.31 -2.85 16.43
N HIS A 40 17.27 -3.77 16.46
CA HIS A 40 18.07 -4.11 15.29
C HIS A 40 17.32 -5.02 14.30
N GLU A 41 16.55 -6.01 14.78
CA GLU A 41 15.93 -6.99 13.91
C GLU A 41 14.51 -6.61 13.45
N LEU A 42 13.81 -5.74 14.19
CA LEU A 42 12.45 -5.37 13.87
C LEU A 42 12.29 -3.89 13.54
N ARG A 43 12.80 -2.98 14.39
CA ARG A 43 12.50 -1.55 14.24
C ARG A 43 13.30 -0.89 13.12
N ILE A 44 14.60 -1.11 13.05
CA ILE A 44 15.45 -0.52 12.00
C ILE A 44 15.01 -0.97 10.61
N PRO A 45 14.86 -2.29 10.32
CA PRO A 45 14.37 -2.72 9.01
C PRO A 45 12.99 -2.16 8.66
N ARG A 46 12.07 -2.09 9.63
CA ARG A 46 10.73 -1.53 9.43
C ARG A 46 10.76 -0.05 9.06
N VAL A 47 11.59 0.75 9.74
CA VAL A 47 11.74 2.19 9.44
C VAL A 47 12.36 2.41 8.06
N LEU A 48 13.39 1.65 7.70
CA LEU A 48 14.00 1.71 6.37
C LEU A 48 13.00 1.30 5.27
N PHE A 49 12.21 0.26 5.53
CA PHE A 49 11.17 -0.18 4.60
C PHE A 49 10.07 0.87 4.43
N ALA A 50 9.61 1.46 5.53
CA ALA A 50 8.62 2.54 5.50
C ALA A 50 9.13 3.77 4.75
N PHE A 51 10.40 4.13 4.95
CA PHE A 51 11.04 5.23 4.23
C PHE A 51 11.12 4.96 2.73
N THR A 52 11.60 3.79 2.31
CA THR A 52 11.71 3.42 0.89
C THR A 52 10.34 3.32 0.23
N ALA A 53 9.34 2.74 0.89
CA ALA A 53 7.97 2.68 0.41
C ALA A 53 7.36 4.09 0.26
N GLY A 54 7.58 4.96 1.25
CA GLY A 54 7.13 6.36 1.20
C GLY A 54 7.76 7.14 0.05
N CYS A 55 9.06 6.96 -0.18
CA CYS A 55 9.75 7.55 -1.34
C CYS A 55 9.17 7.04 -2.67
N GLY A 56 8.94 5.74 -2.79
CA GLY A 56 8.31 5.14 -3.97
C GLY A 56 6.92 5.71 -4.24
N LEU A 57 6.07 5.79 -3.20
CA LEU A 57 4.73 6.36 -3.31
C LEU A 57 4.76 7.85 -3.69
N ALA A 58 5.70 8.62 -3.13
CA ALA A 58 5.85 10.03 -3.46
C ALA A 58 6.26 10.24 -4.94
N LEU A 59 7.21 9.45 -5.43
CA LEU A 59 7.62 9.47 -6.84
C LEU A 59 6.47 9.08 -7.77
N CYS A 60 5.77 7.99 -7.47
CA CYS A 60 4.60 7.58 -8.22
C CYS A 60 3.52 8.68 -8.22
N GLY A 61 3.22 9.25 -7.05
CA GLY A 61 2.25 10.34 -6.93
C GLY A 61 2.61 11.53 -7.80
N MET A 62 3.87 11.96 -7.79
CA MET A 62 4.34 13.07 -8.61
C MET A 62 4.20 12.78 -10.11
N VAL A 63 4.56 11.57 -10.55
CA VAL A 63 4.39 11.14 -11.95
C VAL A 63 2.92 11.13 -12.35
N PHE A 64 2.04 10.59 -11.50
CA PHE A 64 0.59 10.57 -11.75
C PHE A 64 0.01 11.98 -11.87
N GLN A 65 0.34 12.88 -10.94
CA GLN A 65 -0.13 14.27 -10.98
C GLN A 65 0.33 14.99 -12.25
N ALA A 66 1.58 14.77 -12.68
CA ALA A 66 2.10 15.33 -13.92
C ALA A 66 1.42 14.75 -15.15
N MET A 67 1.23 13.43 -15.21
CA MET A 67 0.63 12.73 -16.34
C MET A 67 -0.86 13.10 -16.53
N PHE A 68 -1.61 13.14 -15.44
CA PHE A 68 -3.03 13.49 -15.46
C PHE A 68 -3.30 15.01 -15.41
N ARG A 69 -2.27 15.82 -15.21
CA ARG A 69 -2.40 17.29 -14.98
C ARG A 69 -3.45 17.61 -13.91
N ASN A 70 -3.54 16.74 -12.92
CA ASN A 70 -4.50 16.85 -11.84
C ASN A 70 -3.80 16.61 -10.49
N PRO A 71 -3.77 17.59 -9.58
CA PRO A 71 -3.11 17.45 -8.28
C PRO A 71 -3.78 16.45 -7.35
N LEU A 72 -5.00 16.01 -7.65
CA LEU A 72 -5.73 14.99 -6.89
C LEU A 72 -5.47 13.57 -7.40
N ALA A 73 -4.75 13.41 -8.51
CA ALA A 73 -4.40 12.09 -9.03
C ALA A 73 -3.37 11.41 -8.12
N THR A 74 -3.68 10.19 -7.72
CA THR A 74 -2.82 9.33 -6.90
C THR A 74 -2.83 7.91 -7.46
N PRO A 75 -1.82 7.07 -7.16
CA PRO A 75 -1.87 5.66 -7.53
C PRO A 75 -3.10 4.93 -6.98
N PHE A 76 -3.64 5.37 -5.84
CA PHE A 76 -4.84 4.80 -5.23
C PHE A 76 -6.10 5.02 -6.07
N THR A 77 -6.20 6.16 -6.75
CA THR A 77 -7.39 6.51 -7.56
C THR A 77 -7.56 5.61 -8.79
N LEU A 78 -6.55 4.82 -9.17
CA LEU A 78 -6.64 3.82 -10.24
C LEU A 78 -7.09 2.42 -9.77
N GLY A 79 -7.51 2.28 -8.53
CA GLY A 79 -7.99 1.00 -8.02
C GLY A 79 -6.89 -0.01 -7.69
N VAL A 80 -5.61 0.39 -7.71
CA VAL A 80 -4.47 -0.50 -7.45
C VAL A 80 -4.55 -1.10 -6.04
N ALA A 81 -4.81 -0.25 -5.04
CA ALA A 81 -4.88 -0.68 -3.65
C ALA A 81 -6.08 -1.61 -3.40
N SER A 82 -7.25 -1.31 -3.94
CA SER A 82 -8.44 -2.17 -3.80
C SER A 82 -8.28 -3.50 -4.53
N GLY A 83 -7.60 -3.49 -5.69
CA GLY A 83 -7.24 -4.72 -6.40
C GLY A 83 -6.27 -5.59 -5.62
N ALA A 84 -5.24 -4.99 -5.02
CA ALA A 84 -4.31 -5.68 -4.13
C ALA A 84 -5.02 -6.28 -2.92
N SER A 85 -5.90 -5.50 -2.28
CA SER A 85 -6.70 -5.93 -1.14
C SER A 85 -7.62 -7.10 -1.49
N LEU A 86 -8.27 -7.07 -2.65
CA LEU A 86 -9.09 -8.16 -3.13
C LEU A 86 -8.28 -9.43 -3.39
N GLY A 87 -7.11 -9.29 -4.03
CA GLY A 87 -6.21 -10.43 -4.26
C GLY A 87 -5.74 -11.07 -2.96
N ALA A 88 -5.40 -10.27 -1.94
CA ALA A 88 -5.07 -10.76 -0.61
C ALA A 88 -6.25 -11.47 0.06
N ALA A 89 -7.45 -10.86 0.00
CA ALA A 89 -8.66 -11.44 0.59
C ALA A 89 -9.01 -12.80 -0.03
N ILE A 90 -8.92 -12.92 -1.35
CA ILE A 90 -9.13 -14.18 -2.08
C ILE A 90 -8.11 -15.23 -1.63
N SER A 91 -6.83 -14.87 -1.51
CA SER A 91 -5.77 -15.79 -1.08
C SER A 91 -6.02 -16.34 0.33
N VAL A 92 -6.44 -15.48 1.26
CA VAL A 92 -6.76 -15.88 2.64
C VAL A 92 -8.00 -16.77 2.66
N TYR A 93 -9.08 -16.37 2.01
CA TYR A 93 -10.34 -17.14 1.95
C TYR A 93 -10.17 -18.52 1.32
N ALA A 94 -9.33 -18.60 0.26
CA ALA A 94 -9.02 -19.87 -0.40
C ALA A 94 -8.01 -20.74 0.38
N GLY A 95 -7.50 -20.28 1.51
CA GLY A 95 -6.52 -21.01 2.31
C GLY A 95 -5.18 -21.22 1.61
N ILE A 96 -4.82 -20.37 0.65
CA ILE A 96 -3.60 -20.50 -0.14
C ILE A 96 -2.40 -20.09 0.72
N SER A 97 -1.61 -21.09 1.14
CA SER A 97 -0.45 -20.90 2.00
C SER A 97 0.80 -21.52 1.37
N PHE A 98 1.57 -20.74 0.67
CA PHE A 98 2.91 -21.09 0.21
C PHE A 98 3.84 -19.88 0.31
N THR A 99 5.14 -20.12 0.25
CA THR A 99 6.15 -19.04 0.25
C THR A 99 7.11 -19.30 -0.91
N ILE A 100 7.29 -18.30 -1.80
CA ILE A 100 8.22 -18.35 -2.92
C ILE A 100 9.19 -17.17 -2.78
N PHE A 101 10.49 -17.43 -2.79
CA PHE A 101 11.54 -16.41 -2.60
C PHE A 101 11.33 -15.52 -1.36
N GLY A 102 10.81 -16.06 -0.27
CA GLY A 102 10.51 -15.30 0.95
C GLY A 102 9.23 -14.47 0.91
N LEU A 103 8.49 -14.47 -0.20
CA LEU A 103 7.21 -13.77 -0.34
C LEU A 103 6.06 -14.73 -0.03
N SER A 104 5.11 -14.27 0.80
CA SER A 104 3.91 -15.06 1.10
C SER A 104 2.96 -15.12 -0.10
N ALA A 105 2.17 -16.19 -0.19
CA ALA A 105 1.11 -16.33 -1.19
C ALA A 105 0.16 -15.13 -1.20
N THR A 106 -0.17 -14.59 -0.04
CA THR A 106 -1.02 -13.41 0.11
C THR A 106 -0.41 -12.18 -0.56
N SER A 107 0.91 -11.95 -0.39
CA SER A 107 1.62 -10.83 -1.03
C SER A 107 1.66 -10.98 -2.55
N LEU A 108 1.90 -12.20 -3.06
CA LEU A 108 1.90 -12.48 -4.49
C LEU A 108 0.51 -12.32 -5.10
N SER A 109 -0.53 -12.80 -4.41
CA SER A 109 -1.92 -12.64 -4.84
C SER A 109 -2.36 -11.16 -4.81
N ALA A 110 -1.91 -10.40 -3.82
CA ALA A 110 -2.13 -8.96 -3.76
C ALA A 110 -1.49 -8.23 -4.96
N PHE A 111 -0.26 -8.58 -5.29
CA PHE A 111 0.43 -8.00 -6.45
C PHE A 111 -0.29 -8.34 -7.77
N ALA A 112 -0.69 -9.60 -7.94
CA ALA A 112 -1.49 -10.02 -9.09
C ALA A 112 -2.83 -9.28 -9.17
N GLY A 113 -3.53 -9.12 -8.04
CA GLY A 113 -4.77 -8.36 -7.93
C GLY A 113 -4.61 -6.90 -8.34
N ALA A 114 -3.49 -6.26 -7.94
CA ALA A 114 -3.14 -4.90 -8.36
C ALA A 114 -2.96 -4.79 -9.89
N LEU A 115 -2.25 -5.75 -10.49
CA LEU A 115 -2.04 -5.78 -11.95
C LEU A 115 -3.36 -6.00 -12.71
N ILE A 116 -4.21 -6.88 -12.21
CA ILE A 116 -5.54 -7.12 -12.78
C ILE A 116 -6.39 -5.84 -12.70
N ALA A 117 -6.39 -5.15 -11.55
CA ALA A 117 -7.12 -3.90 -11.39
C ALA A 117 -6.72 -2.84 -12.43
N ILE A 118 -5.41 -2.61 -12.59
CA ILE A 118 -4.89 -1.67 -13.60
C ILE A 118 -5.32 -2.09 -15.00
N SER A 119 -5.22 -3.38 -15.32
CA SER A 119 -5.61 -3.91 -16.63
C SER A 119 -7.08 -3.69 -16.90
N PHE A 120 -7.97 -3.87 -15.92
CA PHE A 120 -9.40 -3.59 -16.03
C PHE A 120 -9.68 -2.09 -16.26
N VAL A 121 -9.08 -1.22 -15.43
CA VAL A 121 -9.24 0.23 -15.56
C VAL A 121 -8.79 0.70 -16.95
N TYR A 122 -7.61 0.25 -17.40
CA TYR A 122 -7.07 0.59 -18.70
C TYR A 122 -7.98 0.11 -19.85
N SER A 123 -8.42 -1.16 -19.80
CA SER A 123 -9.25 -1.76 -20.83
C SER A 123 -10.59 -1.05 -20.97
N ILE A 124 -11.29 -0.81 -19.85
CA ILE A 124 -12.60 -0.14 -19.87
C ILE A 124 -12.47 1.30 -20.39
N SER A 125 -11.46 2.03 -19.92
CA SER A 125 -11.23 3.41 -20.34
C SER A 125 -10.91 3.52 -21.82
N ARG A 126 -10.16 2.56 -22.38
CA ARG A 126 -9.79 2.55 -23.79
C ARG A 126 -10.95 2.22 -24.72
N PHE A 127 -11.77 1.21 -24.34
CA PHE A 127 -12.79 0.68 -25.25
C PHE A 127 -14.10 1.46 -25.26
N ARG A 128 -14.47 2.13 -24.15
CA ARG A 128 -15.80 2.73 -24.02
C ARG A 128 -15.85 4.26 -24.13
N PHE A 129 -14.84 4.96 -23.65
CA PHE A 129 -14.96 6.40 -23.41
C PHE A 129 -13.90 7.27 -24.09
N GLY A 130 -12.97 6.66 -24.83
CA GLY A 130 -11.79 7.36 -25.32
C GLY A 130 -10.76 7.58 -24.18
N PHE A 131 -9.50 7.64 -24.55
CA PHE A 131 -8.39 7.71 -23.58
C PHE A 131 -8.23 9.15 -23.04
N SER A 132 -8.91 9.46 -21.93
CA SER A 132 -8.70 10.71 -21.20
C SER A 132 -8.28 10.42 -19.73
N GLY A 133 -7.49 11.31 -19.15
CA GLY A 133 -7.08 11.19 -17.75
C GLY A 133 -8.27 11.18 -16.78
N GLU A 134 -9.29 11.97 -17.06
CA GLU A 134 -10.50 12.02 -16.24
C GLU A 134 -11.28 10.71 -16.27
N THR A 135 -11.41 10.11 -17.45
CA THR A 135 -12.08 8.81 -17.61
C THR A 135 -11.33 7.70 -16.86
N LEU A 136 -10.00 7.69 -16.92
CA LEU A 136 -9.18 6.73 -16.17
C LEU A 136 -9.40 6.84 -14.66
N LEU A 137 -9.38 8.08 -14.14
CA LEU A 137 -9.59 8.32 -12.70
C LEU A 137 -11.00 7.90 -12.27
N LEU A 138 -12.02 8.28 -13.02
CA LEU A 138 -13.42 7.91 -12.70
C LEU A 138 -13.64 6.40 -12.75
N THR A 139 -13.12 5.73 -13.78
CA THR A 139 -13.16 4.27 -13.90
C THR A 139 -12.43 3.60 -12.74
N GLY A 140 -11.28 4.12 -12.34
CA GLY A 140 -10.51 3.61 -11.21
C GLY A 140 -11.28 3.69 -9.89
N VAL A 141 -11.96 4.81 -9.64
CA VAL A 141 -12.81 4.98 -8.46
C VAL A 141 -13.98 3.99 -8.48
N ALA A 142 -14.68 3.83 -9.62
CA ALA A 142 -15.77 2.88 -9.75
C ALA A 142 -15.31 1.43 -9.49
N ILE A 143 -14.18 1.03 -10.04
CA ILE A 143 -13.58 -0.29 -9.81
C ILE A 143 -13.16 -0.46 -8.35
N SER A 144 -12.65 0.60 -7.70
CA SER A 144 -12.30 0.56 -6.29
C SER A 144 -13.51 0.24 -5.42
N PHE A 145 -14.66 0.88 -5.65
CA PHE A 145 -15.89 0.58 -4.94
C PHE A 145 -16.39 -0.84 -5.21
N PHE A 146 -16.32 -1.29 -6.45
CA PHE A 146 -16.70 -2.65 -6.81
C PHE A 146 -15.83 -3.69 -6.08
N PHE A 147 -14.51 -3.53 -6.09
CA PHE A 147 -13.60 -4.44 -5.37
C PHE A 147 -13.79 -4.38 -3.86
N SER A 148 -14.02 -3.19 -3.29
CA SER A 148 -14.35 -3.06 -1.86
C SER A 148 -15.61 -3.82 -1.48
N SER A 149 -16.65 -3.78 -2.33
CA SER A 149 -17.87 -4.56 -2.11
C SER A 149 -17.61 -6.07 -2.18
N LEU A 150 -16.75 -6.52 -3.10
CA LEU A 150 -16.33 -7.93 -3.16
C LEU A 150 -15.54 -8.36 -1.93
N ILE A 151 -14.66 -7.50 -1.40
CA ILE A 151 -13.93 -7.78 -0.16
C ILE A 151 -14.89 -7.98 1.01
N LEU A 152 -15.88 -7.09 1.16
CA LEU A 152 -16.91 -7.22 2.20
C LEU A 152 -17.72 -8.51 2.03
N PHE A 153 -18.04 -8.88 0.80
CA PHE A 153 -18.74 -10.13 0.50
C PHE A 153 -17.89 -11.36 0.88
N ILE A 154 -16.59 -11.35 0.55
CA ILE A 154 -15.67 -12.41 0.96
C ILE A 154 -15.58 -12.50 2.49
N GLN A 155 -15.46 -11.37 3.18
CA GLN A 155 -15.45 -11.34 4.64
C GLN A 155 -16.72 -11.91 5.26
N TYR A 156 -17.87 -11.64 4.66
CA TYR A 156 -19.14 -12.23 5.11
C TYR A 156 -19.20 -13.76 4.95
N LEU A 157 -18.58 -14.29 3.89
CA LEU A 157 -18.49 -15.74 3.65
C LEU A 157 -17.39 -16.42 4.48
N SER A 158 -16.43 -15.65 4.97
CA SER A 158 -15.26 -16.14 5.70
C SER A 158 -15.62 -16.49 7.14
N ASN A 159 -14.86 -17.41 7.71
CA ASN A 159 -14.91 -17.65 9.16
C ASN A 159 -14.25 -16.46 9.92
N VAL A 160 -14.41 -16.44 11.24
CA VAL A 160 -13.90 -15.34 12.09
C VAL A 160 -12.38 -15.20 11.99
N ALA A 161 -11.64 -16.31 11.90
CA ALA A 161 -10.17 -16.28 11.83
C ALA A 161 -9.68 -15.68 10.52
N ASP A 162 -10.26 -16.09 9.38
CA ASP A 162 -9.89 -15.59 8.06
C ASP A 162 -10.28 -14.12 7.90
N SER A 163 -11.48 -13.72 8.39
CA SER A 163 -11.91 -12.31 8.40
C SER A 163 -10.93 -11.45 9.19
N PHE A 164 -10.46 -11.93 10.34
CA PHE A 164 -9.47 -11.22 11.15
C PHE A 164 -8.13 -11.11 10.44
N GLN A 165 -7.71 -12.16 9.72
CA GLN A 165 -6.48 -12.16 8.93
C GLN A 165 -6.56 -11.16 7.75
N ILE A 166 -7.70 -11.13 7.06
CA ILE A 166 -7.95 -10.13 5.99
C ILE A 166 -7.87 -8.72 6.54
N ILE A 167 -8.55 -8.43 7.65
CA ILE A 167 -8.54 -7.10 8.28
C ILE A 167 -7.12 -6.71 8.69
N ARG A 168 -6.37 -7.61 9.35
CA ARG A 168 -4.98 -7.36 9.71
C ARG A 168 -4.12 -7.00 8.50
N TRP A 169 -4.29 -7.73 7.40
CA TRP A 169 -3.53 -7.46 6.18
C TRP A 169 -3.88 -6.09 5.57
N LEU A 170 -5.15 -5.70 5.61
CA LEU A 170 -5.62 -4.38 5.12
C LEU A 170 -5.11 -3.21 5.97
N MET A 171 -4.84 -3.45 7.25
CA MET A 171 -4.33 -2.43 8.17
C MET A 171 -2.81 -2.26 8.12
N GLY A 172 -2.06 -3.26 7.60
CA GLY A 172 -0.60 -3.26 7.44
C GLY A 172 0.20 -4.01 8.50
#